data_6c7794afaf33152ef59dcbbe58a26fa2
#
_entry.id   6c7794afaf33152ef59dcbbe58a26fa2
#
_cell.length_a   1.000
_cell.length_b   1.000
_cell.length_c   1.000
_cell.angle_alpha   90.00
_cell.angle_beta   90.00
_cell.angle_gamma   90.00
#
_symmetry.space_group_name_H-M   'P 1'
#
loop_
_entity.id
_entity.type
_entity.pdbx_description
1 polymer ?
#
loop_
_entity_poly.entity_id
_entity_poly.type
_entity_poly.pdbx_seq_one_letter_code
_entity_poly.pdbx_strand_id
1 'polypeptide(L)'
;MTARWFPLLALATTLVVSSCSKTPPPPVDPAAPAMVEVENQGFYDMNVYVLRGTMRIRLGTVSGNSTRVFEIPRTMVNPGLPIRFQADPIGGSRTPFSQEITVNPGDTVVLRIPPS
;
A
#
# COMPACT_ATOMS: atom_id res chain seq x y z
N MET A 1 24.43 -70.04 34.61
CA MET A 1 24.10 -69.55 33.28
C MET A 1 23.16 -68.42 33.42
N THR A 2 23.66 -67.21 33.31
CA THR A 2 22.87 -66.04 33.43
C THR A 2 22.77 -65.42 32.04
N ALA A 3 21.60 -65.52 31.41
CA ALA A 3 21.31 -64.83 30.16
C ALA A 3 21.09 -63.37 30.46
N ARG A 4 21.98 -62.53 30.01
CA ARG A 4 21.80 -61.09 30.08
C ARG A 4 20.95 -60.64 28.88
N TRP A 5 19.74 -60.26 29.17
CA TRP A 5 18.89 -59.60 28.20
C TRP A 5 19.15 -58.07 28.27
N PHE A 6 19.75 -57.54 27.24
CA PHE A 6 19.83 -56.08 27.09
C PHE A 6 18.61 -55.62 26.32
N PRO A 7 17.79 -54.72 26.86
CA PRO A 7 16.78 -54.08 26.07
C PRO A 7 17.45 -53.07 25.14
N LEU A 8 17.34 -53.33 23.85
CA LEU A 8 17.68 -52.36 22.83
C LEU A 8 16.68 -51.18 22.97
N LEU A 9 17.20 -50.08 23.50
CA LEU A 9 16.48 -48.82 23.48
C LEU A 9 16.52 -48.32 22.04
N ALA A 10 15.44 -48.52 21.31
CA ALA A 10 15.24 -47.90 20.01
C ALA A 10 14.96 -46.39 20.23
N LEU A 11 15.98 -45.59 20.01
CA LEU A 11 15.85 -44.11 20.01
C LEU A 11 15.11 -43.70 18.73
N ALA A 12 13.80 -43.54 18.83
CA ALA A 12 13.00 -42.97 17.74
C ALA A 12 13.27 -41.45 17.66
N THR A 13 14.19 -41.08 16.79
CA THR A 13 14.37 -39.68 16.41
C THR A 13 13.21 -39.26 15.55
N THR A 14 12.23 -38.60 16.15
CA THR A 14 11.17 -37.92 15.41
C THR A 14 11.75 -36.67 14.72
N LEU A 15 11.97 -36.78 13.41
CA LEU A 15 12.26 -35.62 12.57
C LEU A 15 10.99 -34.77 12.50
N VAL A 16 11.00 -33.68 13.22
CA VAL A 16 9.97 -32.62 13.04
C VAL A 16 10.31 -31.86 11.77
N VAL A 17 9.64 -32.21 10.68
CA VAL A 17 9.73 -31.45 9.45
C VAL A 17 8.87 -30.21 9.61
N SER A 18 9.50 -29.06 9.91
CA SER A 18 8.84 -27.77 9.88
C SER A 18 8.59 -27.40 8.42
N SER A 19 7.41 -27.70 7.91
CA SER A 19 7.02 -27.22 6.60
C SER A 19 6.66 -25.73 6.72
N CYS A 20 7.55 -24.85 6.28
CA CYS A 20 7.22 -23.47 6.02
C CYS A 20 6.31 -23.42 4.80
N SER A 21 5.00 -23.51 4.99
CA SER A 21 4.05 -23.25 3.93
C SER A 21 3.99 -21.75 3.71
N LYS A 22 4.65 -21.27 2.65
CA LYS A 22 4.38 -19.92 2.13
C LYS A 22 2.96 -19.93 1.59
N THR A 23 2.03 -19.32 2.32
CA THR A 23 0.69 -19.09 1.82
C THR A 23 0.81 -18.18 0.58
N PRO A 24 0.33 -18.60 -0.62
CA PRO A 24 0.36 -17.73 -1.77
C PRO A 24 -0.47 -16.48 -1.46
N PRO A 25 -0.03 -15.28 -1.94
CA PRO A 25 -0.82 -14.08 -1.74
C PRO A 25 -2.24 -14.29 -2.31
N PRO A 26 -3.30 -13.80 -1.63
CA PRO A 26 -4.65 -13.92 -2.14
C PRO A 26 -4.76 -13.28 -3.51
N PRO A 27 -5.57 -13.82 -4.45
CA PRO A 27 -5.78 -13.22 -5.75
C PRO A 27 -6.29 -11.79 -5.59
N VAL A 28 -5.71 -10.85 -6.36
CA VAL A 28 -6.15 -9.46 -6.36
C VAL A 28 -7.55 -9.39 -6.94
N ASP A 29 -8.51 -8.93 -6.15
CA ASP A 29 -9.86 -8.65 -6.62
C ASP A 29 -9.83 -7.39 -7.51
N PRO A 30 -10.18 -7.46 -8.80
CA PRO A 30 -10.25 -6.28 -9.67
C PRO A 30 -11.22 -5.20 -9.19
N ALA A 31 -12.17 -5.57 -8.34
CA ALA A 31 -13.13 -4.66 -7.74
C ALA A 31 -12.66 -4.08 -6.39
N ALA A 32 -11.51 -4.52 -5.88
CA ALA A 32 -10.97 -4.02 -4.62
C ALA A 32 -10.64 -2.52 -4.73
N PRO A 33 -11.01 -1.70 -3.72
CA PRO A 33 -10.72 -0.28 -3.75
C PRO A 33 -9.21 -0.03 -3.62
N ALA A 34 -8.68 0.87 -4.45
CA ALA A 34 -7.35 1.41 -4.28
C ALA A 34 -7.42 2.67 -3.43
N MET A 35 -6.44 2.84 -2.55
CA MET A 35 -6.39 3.94 -1.60
C MET A 35 -5.11 4.72 -1.79
N VAL A 36 -5.16 6.03 -1.51
CA VAL A 36 -3.97 6.87 -1.40
C VAL A 36 -3.92 7.49 -0.01
N GLU A 37 -2.82 7.27 0.67
CA GLU A 37 -2.50 7.93 1.93
C GLU A 37 -1.70 9.18 1.62
N VAL A 38 -2.27 10.36 1.90
CA VAL A 38 -1.63 11.64 1.63
C VAL A 38 -1.00 12.16 2.91
N GLU A 39 0.33 12.19 2.94
CA GLU A 39 1.11 12.76 4.03
C GLU A 39 1.52 14.19 3.67
N ASN A 40 0.81 15.18 4.20
CA ASN A 40 1.15 16.57 3.99
C ASN A 40 2.14 17.04 5.06
N GLN A 41 3.41 17.17 4.69
CA GLN A 41 4.48 17.65 5.56
C GLN A 41 4.65 19.18 5.51
N GLY A 42 3.88 19.85 4.65
CA GLY A 42 3.85 21.31 4.55
C GLY A 42 2.87 21.94 5.54
N PHE A 43 2.90 23.26 5.64
CA PHE A 43 2.03 24.02 6.54
C PHE A 43 0.66 24.33 5.94
N TYR A 44 0.53 24.27 4.61
CA TYR A 44 -0.67 24.66 3.90
C TYR A 44 -1.64 23.50 3.76
N ASP A 45 -2.92 23.81 3.87
CA ASP A 45 -3.96 22.89 3.47
C ASP A 45 -3.89 22.68 1.96
N MET A 46 -4.05 21.44 1.51
CA MET A 46 -3.94 21.06 0.11
C MET A 46 -5.22 20.44 -0.40
N ASN A 47 -5.67 20.86 -1.58
CA ASN A 47 -6.66 20.11 -2.35
C ASN A 47 -5.97 19.03 -3.16
N VAL A 48 -6.40 17.78 -3.00
CA VAL A 48 -5.80 16.64 -3.66
C VAL A 48 -6.64 16.18 -4.82
N TYR A 49 -6.00 16.00 -5.97
CA TYR A 49 -6.62 15.56 -7.22
C TYR A 49 -5.91 14.33 -7.76
N VAL A 50 -6.65 13.53 -8.49
CA VAL A 50 -6.11 12.46 -9.31
C VAL A 50 -6.38 12.79 -10.78
N LEU A 51 -5.33 12.63 -11.62
CA LEU A 51 -5.36 12.96 -13.04
C LEU A 51 -4.98 11.74 -13.86
N ARG A 52 -5.74 11.52 -14.92
CA ARG A 52 -5.45 10.51 -15.92
C ARG A 52 -5.90 11.00 -17.30
N GLY A 53 -4.93 11.19 -18.20
CA GLY A 53 -5.21 11.81 -19.48
C GLY A 53 -5.81 13.20 -19.29
N THR A 54 -7.02 13.45 -19.82
CA THR A 54 -7.75 14.70 -19.66
C THR A 54 -8.69 14.72 -18.45
N MET A 55 -8.81 13.59 -17.74
CA MET A 55 -9.66 13.48 -16.55
C MET A 55 -8.95 14.00 -15.31
N ARG A 56 -9.66 14.83 -14.55
CA ARG A 56 -9.21 15.34 -13.25
C ARG A 56 -10.33 15.21 -12.24
N ILE A 57 -10.09 14.46 -11.17
CA ILE A 57 -11.07 14.23 -10.11
C ILE A 57 -10.49 14.70 -8.78
N ARG A 58 -11.27 15.51 -8.07
CA ARG A 58 -10.91 15.95 -6.72
C ARG A 58 -11.18 14.82 -5.73
N LEU A 59 -10.16 14.46 -4.93
CA LEU A 59 -10.30 13.49 -3.86
C LEU A 59 -10.76 14.12 -2.55
N GLY A 60 -10.23 15.28 -2.22
CA GLY A 60 -10.56 16.00 -0.99
C GLY A 60 -9.47 16.96 -0.57
N THR A 61 -9.50 17.35 0.69
CA THR A 61 -8.55 18.29 1.29
C THR A 61 -7.78 17.59 2.40
N VAL A 62 -6.47 17.79 2.45
CA VAL A 62 -5.60 17.39 3.56
C VAL A 62 -5.04 18.63 4.23
N SER A 63 -5.20 18.72 5.54
CA SER A 63 -4.69 19.85 6.33
C SER A 63 -3.16 19.83 6.41
N GLY A 64 -2.57 21.02 6.66
CA GLY A 64 -1.14 21.14 6.89
C GLY A 64 -0.66 20.25 8.02
N ASN A 65 0.52 19.66 7.88
CA ASN A 65 1.15 18.74 8.84
C ASN A 65 0.25 17.59 9.29
N SER A 66 -0.58 17.09 8.39
CA SER A 66 -1.49 15.97 8.68
C SER A 66 -1.48 14.92 7.58
N THR A 67 -2.05 13.78 7.90
CA THR A 67 -2.17 12.63 6.99
C THR A 67 -3.64 12.31 6.82
N ARG A 68 -4.05 12.02 5.59
CA ARG A 68 -5.42 11.60 5.29
C ARG A 68 -5.43 10.55 4.20
N VAL A 69 -6.32 9.58 4.32
CA VAL A 69 -6.51 8.51 3.34
C VAL A 69 -7.74 8.82 2.48
N PHE A 70 -7.58 8.68 1.17
CA PHE A 70 -8.67 8.83 0.20
C PHE A 70 -8.82 7.56 -0.63
N GLU A 71 -10.05 7.25 -1.00
CA GLU A 71 -10.32 6.23 -2.01
C GLU A 71 -10.07 6.79 -3.41
N ILE A 72 -9.34 6.01 -4.22
CA ILE A 72 -9.10 6.37 -5.62
C ILE A 72 -10.28 5.86 -6.44
N PRO A 73 -10.96 6.71 -7.23
CA PRO A 73 -12.04 6.26 -8.09
C PRO A 73 -11.62 5.12 -9.01
N ARG A 74 -12.43 4.08 -9.13
CA ARG A 74 -12.11 2.90 -9.95
C ARG A 74 -11.81 3.23 -11.40
N THR A 75 -12.48 4.25 -11.93
CA THR A 75 -12.26 4.73 -13.30
C THR A 75 -10.87 5.28 -13.55
N MET A 76 -10.17 5.66 -12.48
CA MET A 76 -8.80 6.19 -12.55
C MET A 76 -7.73 5.12 -12.39
N VAL A 77 -8.09 3.93 -11.89
CA VAL A 77 -7.15 2.82 -11.68
C VAL A 77 -7.11 1.96 -12.94
N ASN A 78 -5.93 1.86 -13.54
CA ASN A 78 -5.67 0.95 -14.65
C ASN A 78 -4.41 0.15 -14.33
N PRO A 79 -4.51 -1.18 -14.14
CA PRO A 79 -3.38 -2.00 -13.75
C PRO A 79 -2.16 -1.79 -14.66
N GLY A 80 -1.00 -1.54 -14.05
CA GLY A 80 0.26 -1.34 -14.76
C GLY A 80 0.46 0.03 -15.38
N LEU A 81 -0.51 0.94 -15.31
CA LEU A 81 -0.37 2.30 -15.82
C LEU A 81 -0.26 3.31 -14.67
N PRO A 82 0.66 4.29 -14.77
CA PRO A 82 0.78 5.32 -13.76
C PRO A 82 -0.39 6.31 -13.85
N ILE A 83 -0.78 6.82 -12.69
CA ILE A 83 -1.70 7.96 -12.56
C ILE A 83 -1.00 9.09 -11.85
N ARG A 84 -1.40 10.31 -12.16
CA ARG A 84 -0.82 11.49 -11.55
C ARG A 84 -1.68 11.96 -10.39
N PHE A 85 -1.04 12.19 -9.25
CA PHE A 85 -1.63 12.89 -8.13
C PHE A 85 -1.14 14.33 -8.11
N GLN A 86 -2.02 15.26 -7.82
CA GLN A 86 -1.70 16.67 -7.71
C GLN A 86 -2.27 17.23 -6.41
N ALA A 87 -1.45 17.95 -5.67
CA ALA A 87 -1.86 18.66 -4.47
C ALA A 87 -1.69 20.15 -4.69
N ASP A 88 -2.80 20.89 -4.65
CA ASP A 88 -2.83 22.32 -4.83
C ASP A 88 -2.95 23.03 -3.48
N PRO A 89 -2.02 23.93 -3.12
CA PRO A 89 -2.14 24.71 -1.90
C PRO A 89 -3.39 25.58 -1.91
N ILE A 90 -4.10 25.59 -0.81
CA ILE A 90 -5.24 26.48 -0.61
C ILE A 90 -4.74 27.84 -0.14
N GLY A 91 -4.96 28.86 -0.95
CA GLY A 91 -4.45 30.19 -0.70
C GLY A 91 -2.97 30.36 -1.06
N GLY A 92 -2.58 31.58 -1.42
CA GLY A 92 -1.23 31.91 -1.84
C GLY A 92 -0.90 31.56 -3.29
N SER A 93 0.34 31.85 -3.69
CA SER A 93 0.84 31.70 -5.06
C SER A 93 1.84 30.57 -5.23
N ARG A 94 1.72 29.49 -4.43
CA ARG A 94 2.66 28.37 -4.46
C ARG A 94 2.37 27.42 -5.60
N THR A 95 3.43 26.81 -6.13
CA THR A 95 3.34 25.81 -7.17
C THR A 95 2.69 24.53 -6.65
N PRO A 96 1.73 23.95 -7.38
CA PRO A 96 1.18 22.65 -7.03
C PRO A 96 2.27 21.56 -7.01
N PHE A 97 2.15 20.63 -6.07
CA PHE A 97 2.97 19.42 -6.04
C PHE A 97 2.31 18.32 -6.87
N SER A 98 3.07 17.62 -7.67
CA SER A 98 2.55 16.48 -8.43
C SER A 98 3.52 15.31 -8.46
N GLN A 99 2.97 14.10 -8.47
CA GLN A 99 3.72 12.85 -8.53
C GLN A 99 2.94 11.80 -9.30
N GLU A 100 3.65 11.01 -10.12
CA GLU A 100 3.08 9.84 -10.79
C GLU A 100 3.36 8.58 -9.99
N ILE A 101 2.32 7.77 -9.79
CA ILE A 101 2.41 6.51 -9.05
C ILE A 101 1.63 5.45 -9.81
N THR A 102 2.22 4.26 -9.97
CA THR A 102 1.51 3.10 -10.51
C THR A 102 0.63 2.50 -9.41
N VAL A 103 -0.67 2.42 -9.68
CA VAL A 103 -1.67 1.95 -8.71
C VAL A 103 -2.43 0.77 -9.30
N ASN A 104 -2.50 -0.32 -8.57
CA ASN A 104 -3.31 -1.49 -8.90
C ASN A 104 -4.54 -1.57 -7.99
N PRO A 105 -5.61 -2.28 -8.42
CA PRO A 105 -6.76 -2.52 -7.55
C PRO A 105 -6.34 -3.14 -6.21
N GLY A 106 -6.88 -2.63 -5.12
CA GLY A 106 -6.57 -3.08 -3.76
C GLY A 106 -5.29 -2.50 -3.15
N ASP A 107 -4.49 -1.75 -3.91
CA ASP A 107 -3.28 -1.12 -3.40
C ASP A 107 -3.61 0.07 -2.50
N THR A 108 -2.74 0.27 -1.50
CA THR A 108 -2.65 1.54 -0.77
C THR A 108 -1.30 2.16 -1.09
N VAL A 109 -1.32 3.30 -1.76
CA VAL A 109 -0.11 4.04 -2.13
C VAL A 109 0.04 5.27 -1.26
N VAL A 110 1.28 5.74 -1.11
CA VAL A 110 1.59 6.90 -0.26
C VAL A 110 2.02 8.08 -1.14
N LEU A 111 1.34 9.20 -0.98
CA LEU A 111 1.71 10.48 -1.57
C LEU A 111 2.28 11.38 -0.48
N ARG A 112 3.57 11.66 -0.54
CA ARG A 112 4.23 12.57 0.40
C ARG A 112 4.38 13.93 -0.22
N ILE A 113 3.74 14.92 0.39
CA ILE A 113 3.89 16.33 0.04
C ILE A 113 5.02 16.90 0.89
N PRO A 114 6.11 17.36 0.27
CA PRO A 114 7.29 17.80 1.04
C PRO A 114 6.99 19.06 1.86
N PRO A 115 7.80 19.32 2.91
CA PRO A 115 7.75 20.59 3.63
C PRO A 115 8.00 21.76 2.68
N SER A 116 7.30 22.87 2.89
CA SER A 116 7.39 24.09 2.07
C SER A 116 7.66 25.32 2.95
#